data_934feb356f9ca60cb9f30cafe1bb0923
#
_entry.id   934feb356f9ca60cb9f30cafe1bb0923
#
_cell.length_a   1.000
_cell.length_b   1.000
_cell.length_c   1.000
_cell.angle_alpha   90.00
_cell.angle_beta   90.00
_cell.angle_gamma   90.00
#
_symmetry.space_group_name_H-M   'P 1'
#
loop_
_entity.id
_entity.type
_entity.pdbx_description
1 polymer ?
#
loop_
_entity_poly.entity_id
_entity_poly.type
_entity_poly.pdbx_seq_one_letter_code
_entity_poly.pdbx_strand_id
1 'polypeptide(L)'
;MHRNAPRIARTLACAAVALPVLLVAGCSSDSDNGGEDAPSASASKSKPAKVAPAKFKELPDSCKSIGKGTVKDLVPKSDNEAGKRVGSGDANDSTSCLWSGLDKYDYRQLTISLKRFDSEASLGTGDKRAGRFLDERVGETMDNKDNKKTKQADVAGAGDQATSVSYETKKKDSKGKSEDFTGERFVARTANVVVTVDYEGAGFEDGKTPKAEDLKKKAEKAAKEAITNIK
;
A
#
# COMPACT_ATOMS: atom_id res chain seq x y z
N MET A 1 -19.54 -48.63 -1.14
CA MET A 1 -18.92 -48.55 0.19
C MET A 1 -19.01 -47.10 0.66
N HIS A 2 -19.99 -46.82 1.52
CA HIS A 2 -20.22 -45.50 2.10
C HIS A 2 -19.25 -45.27 3.26
N ARG A 3 -18.52 -44.15 3.27
CA ARG A 3 -17.77 -43.71 4.44
C ARG A 3 -18.37 -42.39 4.94
N ASN A 4 -19.02 -42.50 6.10
CA ASN A 4 -19.56 -41.39 6.88
C ASN A 4 -18.44 -40.51 7.44
N ALA A 5 -18.53 -39.20 7.23
CA ALA A 5 -17.68 -38.19 7.92
C ALA A 5 -18.46 -37.66 9.15
N PRO A 6 -17.85 -37.52 10.31
CA PRO A 6 -18.52 -36.97 11.50
C PRO A 6 -18.61 -35.45 11.43
N ARG A 7 -19.82 -34.93 11.66
CA ARG A 7 -20.09 -33.50 11.84
C ARG A 7 -19.65 -33.09 13.25
N ILE A 8 -18.64 -32.24 13.33
CA ILE A 8 -18.23 -31.60 14.60
C ILE A 8 -19.08 -30.34 14.78
N ALA A 9 -20.01 -30.38 15.71
CA ALA A 9 -20.79 -29.22 16.15
C ALA A 9 -19.91 -28.35 17.04
N ARG A 10 -19.62 -27.11 16.63
CA ARG A 10 -18.97 -26.09 17.47
C ARG A 10 -20.06 -25.28 18.15
N THR A 11 -20.20 -25.47 19.46
CA THR A 11 -21.01 -24.65 20.35
C THR A 11 -20.35 -23.28 20.55
N LEU A 12 -21.02 -22.22 20.16
CA LEU A 12 -20.68 -20.83 20.46
C LEU A 12 -21.14 -20.52 21.90
N ALA A 13 -20.20 -20.30 22.79
CA ALA A 13 -20.46 -19.75 24.11
C ALA A 13 -20.46 -18.21 24.01
N CYS A 14 -21.63 -17.60 24.14
CA CYS A 14 -21.79 -16.16 24.30
C CYS A 14 -21.48 -15.77 25.75
N ALA A 15 -20.35 -15.11 26.00
CA ALA A 15 -20.09 -14.44 27.27
C ALA A 15 -20.68 -13.04 27.23
N ALA A 16 -21.74 -12.81 27.98
CA ALA A 16 -22.33 -11.51 28.21
C ALA A 16 -21.50 -10.73 29.27
N VAL A 17 -20.85 -9.66 28.85
CA VAL A 17 -20.17 -8.72 29.74
C VAL A 17 -21.15 -7.64 30.14
N ALA A 18 -21.60 -7.65 31.40
CA ALA A 18 -22.41 -6.61 32.00
C ALA A 18 -21.53 -5.43 32.43
N LEU A 19 -21.76 -4.24 31.88
CA LEU A 19 -21.15 -2.99 32.30
C LEU A 19 -21.97 -2.37 33.43
N PRO A 20 -21.38 -1.96 34.56
CA PRO A 20 -22.08 -1.21 35.60
C PRO A 20 -22.22 0.26 35.18
N VAL A 21 -23.46 0.74 35.10
CA VAL A 21 -23.81 2.14 34.97
C VAL A 21 -23.71 2.78 36.37
N LEU A 22 -22.73 3.66 36.57
CA LEU A 22 -22.66 4.53 37.76
C LEU A 22 -23.52 5.75 37.54
N LEU A 23 -24.71 5.73 38.15
CA LEU A 23 -25.58 6.91 38.32
C LEU A 23 -25.05 7.75 39.48
N VAL A 24 -24.49 8.92 39.18
CA VAL A 24 -24.18 9.92 40.17
C VAL A 24 -25.42 10.82 40.34
N ALA A 25 -26.16 10.60 41.41
CA ALA A 25 -27.22 11.49 41.84
C ALA A 25 -26.61 12.65 42.62
N GLY A 26 -26.62 13.85 42.03
CA GLY A 26 -26.26 15.08 42.73
C GLY A 26 -27.46 15.62 43.51
N CYS A 27 -27.34 15.70 44.82
CA CYS A 27 -28.29 16.34 45.69
C CYS A 27 -28.23 17.86 45.58
N SER A 28 -29.38 18.45 45.39
CA SER A 28 -29.65 19.90 45.57
C SER A 28 -29.69 20.24 47.05
N SER A 29 -29.04 21.32 47.42
CA SER A 29 -29.36 22.06 48.65
C SER A 29 -29.60 23.51 48.30
N ASP A 30 -30.79 23.96 48.60
CA ASP A 30 -31.22 25.34 48.60
C ASP A 30 -30.38 26.18 49.57
N SER A 31 -29.95 27.33 49.15
CA SER A 31 -29.89 28.55 49.98
C SER A 31 -29.69 29.80 49.11
N ASP A 32 -30.62 30.70 49.24
CA ASP A 32 -30.70 32.05 48.76
C ASP A 32 -29.43 32.87 48.91
N ASN A 33 -29.04 33.64 47.92
CA ASN A 33 -29.00 35.12 47.87
C ASN A 33 -27.94 35.65 46.90
N GLY A 34 -28.40 36.53 45.99
CA GLY A 34 -27.58 37.69 45.59
C GLY A 34 -26.59 37.56 44.47
N GLY A 35 -27.03 37.97 43.25
CA GLY A 35 -26.27 38.89 42.40
C GLY A 35 -25.05 38.43 41.63
N GLU A 36 -25.15 38.73 40.36
CA GLU A 36 -24.06 39.00 39.38
C GLU A 36 -23.84 37.97 38.31
N ASP A 37 -23.99 38.47 37.09
CA ASP A 37 -23.80 37.89 35.79
C ASP A 37 -22.51 37.07 35.63
N ALA A 38 -22.67 35.79 35.48
CA ALA A 38 -21.61 34.95 34.90
C ALA A 38 -21.89 34.76 33.40
N PRO A 39 -20.98 35.15 32.50
CA PRO A 39 -21.19 34.90 31.08
C PRO A 39 -21.24 33.40 30.83
N SER A 40 -22.37 32.93 30.34
CA SER A 40 -22.56 31.60 29.79
C SER A 40 -21.42 31.31 28.80
N ALA A 41 -20.55 30.37 29.16
CA ALA A 41 -19.53 29.85 28.25
C ALA A 41 -20.24 29.20 27.05
N SER A 42 -20.50 30.01 26.04
CA SER A 42 -20.94 29.55 24.74
C SER A 42 -19.89 28.54 24.24
N ALA A 43 -20.24 27.26 24.27
CA ALA A 43 -19.40 26.21 23.64
C ALA A 43 -19.27 26.57 22.16
N SER A 44 -18.18 27.24 21.84
CA SER A 44 -17.81 27.59 20.50
C SER A 44 -17.64 26.26 19.74
N LYS A 45 -18.66 25.88 18.97
CA LYS A 45 -18.55 24.82 17.98
C LYS A 45 -17.50 25.27 16.98
N SER A 46 -16.25 24.91 17.23
CA SER A 46 -15.17 25.13 16.27
C SER A 46 -15.59 24.49 14.96
N LYS A 47 -15.79 25.32 13.92
CA LYS A 47 -15.98 24.82 12.55
C LYS A 47 -14.83 23.86 12.22
N PRO A 48 -15.12 22.69 11.66
CA PRO A 48 -14.06 21.76 11.27
C PRO A 48 -13.06 22.50 10.39
N ALA A 49 -11.79 22.39 10.71
CA ALA A 49 -10.71 23.04 9.97
C ALA A 49 -10.79 22.64 8.50
N LYS A 50 -10.88 23.64 7.60
CA LYS A 50 -10.97 23.39 6.17
C LYS A 50 -9.64 22.83 5.70
N VAL A 51 -9.60 21.55 5.38
CA VAL A 51 -8.39 20.86 4.89
C VAL A 51 -8.11 21.31 3.46
N ALA A 52 -6.84 21.56 3.12
CA ALA A 52 -6.45 21.87 1.75
C ALA A 52 -6.87 20.76 0.77
N PRO A 53 -7.43 21.11 -0.39
CA PRO A 53 -7.85 20.11 -1.38
C PRO A 53 -6.66 19.31 -1.90
N ALA A 54 -6.89 18.04 -2.23
CA ALA A 54 -5.90 17.19 -2.87
C ALA A 54 -5.56 17.69 -4.29
N LYS A 55 -4.28 17.58 -4.67
CA LYS A 55 -3.77 18.07 -5.96
C LYS A 55 -4.33 17.26 -7.14
N PHE A 56 -4.17 15.95 -7.09
CA PHE A 56 -4.64 15.05 -8.14
C PHE A 56 -6.04 14.54 -7.80
N LYS A 57 -6.94 14.57 -8.80
CA LYS A 57 -8.34 14.15 -8.67
C LYS A 57 -8.61 12.78 -9.23
N GLU A 58 -7.77 12.33 -10.15
CA GLU A 58 -7.90 11.09 -10.90
C GLU A 58 -6.55 10.38 -10.99
N LEU A 59 -6.58 9.10 -11.28
CA LEU A 59 -5.39 8.29 -11.57
C LEU A 59 -5.33 7.96 -13.06
N PRO A 60 -4.13 7.98 -13.65
CA PRO A 60 -3.93 7.41 -14.98
C PRO A 60 -4.08 5.88 -14.94
N ASP A 61 -4.26 5.27 -16.09
CA ASP A 61 -4.22 3.82 -16.25
C ASP A 61 -2.81 3.31 -15.92
N SER A 62 -2.68 2.47 -14.89
CA SER A 62 -1.39 1.91 -14.47
C SER A 62 -0.70 1.09 -15.57
N CYS A 63 -1.47 0.45 -16.47
CA CYS A 63 -0.90 -0.27 -17.62
C CYS A 63 -0.34 0.66 -18.71
N LYS A 64 -0.62 1.96 -18.62
CA LYS A 64 -0.08 3.00 -19.50
C LYS A 64 0.89 3.95 -18.79
N SER A 65 1.19 3.68 -17.52
CA SER A 65 2.07 4.52 -16.71
C SER A 65 3.54 4.45 -17.14
N ILE A 66 3.93 3.42 -17.87
CA ILE A 66 5.25 3.27 -18.50
C ILE A 66 5.12 2.87 -19.97
N GLY A 67 6.10 3.26 -20.77
CA GLY A 67 6.13 2.96 -22.21
C GLY A 67 6.50 1.52 -22.52
N LYS A 68 6.08 1.05 -23.70
CA LYS A 68 6.37 -0.31 -24.18
C LYS A 68 7.88 -0.63 -24.21
N GLY A 69 8.72 0.37 -24.51
CA GLY A 69 10.18 0.21 -24.51
C GLY A 69 10.71 -0.12 -23.11
N THR A 70 10.18 0.55 -22.09
CA THR A 70 10.51 0.27 -20.69
C THR A 70 10.01 -1.11 -20.27
N VAL A 71 8.79 -1.50 -20.66
CA VAL A 71 8.30 -2.86 -20.40
C VAL A 71 9.23 -3.91 -20.99
N LYS A 72 9.65 -3.77 -22.27
CA LYS A 72 10.58 -4.71 -22.92
C LYS A 72 11.95 -4.80 -22.24
N ASP A 73 12.46 -3.69 -21.72
CA ASP A 73 13.73 -3.64 -20.99
C ASP A 73 13.63 -4.33 -19.62
N LEU A 74 12.52 -4.10 -18.90
CA LEU A 74 12.34 -4.64 -17.56
C LEU A 74 11.86 -6.10 -17.56
N VAL A 75 10.96 -6.42 -18.46
CA VAL A 75 10.32 -7.74 -18.57
C VAL A 75 10.51 -8.28 -19.98
N PRO A 76 11.74 -8.76 -20.33
CA PRO A 76 12.01 -9.38 -21.61
C PRO A 76 11.08 -10.57 -21.85
N LYS A 77 10.61 -10.73 -23.10
CA LYS A 77 9.65 -11.80 -23.44
C LYS A 77 8.40 -11.80 -22.58
N SER A 78 7.89 -10.58 -22.28
CA SER A 78 6.64 -10.45 -21.54
C SER A 78 5.50 -11.21 -22.22
N ASP A 79 4.73 -11.97 -21.45
CA ASP A 79 3.55 -12.73 -21.92
C ASP A 79 2.49 -11.80 -22.50
N ASN A 80 2.42 -10.56 -22.00
CA ASN A 80 1.53 -9.51 -22.49
C ASN A 80 2.21 -8.14 -22.35
N GLU A 81 2.69 -7.57 -23.46
CA GLU A 81 3.34 -6.25 -23.47
C GLU A 81 2.41 -5.10 -23.01
N ALA A 82 1.08 -5.26 -23.16
CA ALA A 82 0.12 -4.27 -22.68
C ALA A 82 -0.09 -4.34 -21.15
N GLY A 83 0.40 -5.38 -20.52
CA GLY A 83 0.18 -5.67 -19.10
C GLY A 83 -1.21 -6.26 -18.82
N LYS A 84 -1.37 -6.75 -17.63
CA LYS A 84 -2.63 -7.26 -17.09
C LYS A 84 -3.04 -6.39 -15.92
N ARG A 85 -4.21 -5.80 -16.00
CA ARG A 85 -4.80 -5.08 -14.87
C ARG A 85 -5.07 -6.08 -13.73
N VAL A 86 -4.65 -5.74 -12.51
CA VAL A 86 -4.80 -6.56 -11.31
C VAL A 86 -5.41 -5.73 -10.19
N GLY A 87 -6.04 -6.43 -9.21
CA GLY A 87 -6.77 -5.78 -8.13
C GLY A 87 -8.24 -5.50 -8.47
N SER A 88 -9.04 -5.27 -7.43
CA SER A 88 -10.50 -5.09 -7.50
C SER A 88 -10.96 -3.74 -6.94
N GLY A 89 -10.05 -2.78 -6.72
CA GLY A 89 -10.36 -1.46 -6.18
C GLY A 89 -11.06 -0.55 -7.17
N ASP A 90 -11.63 0.55 -6.66
CA ASP A 90 -12.12 1.65 -7.50
C ASP A 90 -10.94 2.23 -8.29
N ALA A 91 -11.07 2.24 -9.62
CA ALA A 91 -10.02 2.72 -10.53
C ALA A 91 -9.69 4.22 -10.32
N ASN A 92 -10.59 4.99 -9.73
CA ASN A 92 -10.35 6.39 -9.39
C ASN A 92 -9.36 6.55 -8.22
N ASP A 93 -9.33 5.58 -7.30
CA ASP A 93 -8.53 5.64 -6.09
C ASP A 93 -7.34 4.67 -6.10
N SER A 94 -7.44 3.58 -6.86
CA SER A 94 -6.39 2.56 -6.90
C SER A 94 -6.40 1.80 -8.22
N THR A 95 -5.25 1.70 -8.87
CA THR A 95 -5.08 0.93 -10.10
C THR A 95 -3.72 0.24 -10.09
N SER A 96 -3.67 -0.99 -10.62
CA SER A 96 -2.44 -1.77 -10.68
C SER A 96 -2.33 -2.52 -12.00
N CYS A 97 -1.11 -2.65 -12.51
CA CYS A 97 -0.79 -3.40 -13.70
C CYS A 97 0.39 -4.34 -13.45
N LEU A 98 0.27 -5.55 -13.97
CA LEU A 98 1.24 -6.63 -13.86
C LEU A 98 1.77 -7.00 -15.24
N TRP A 99 3.09 -7.14 -15.34
CA TRP A 99 3.79 -7.77 -16.45
C TRP A 99 4.64 -8.92 -15.92
N SER A 100 4.62 -10.04 -16.60
CA SER A 100 5.49 -11.19 -16.35
C SER A 100 6.09 -11.69 -17.65
N GLY A 101 7.27 -12.25 -17.57
CA GLY A 101 7.96 -12.82 -18.71
C GLY A 101 9.03 -13.80 -18.30
N LEU A 102 9.29 -14.77 -19.17
CA LEU A 102 10.32 -15.78 -19.02
C LEU A 102 11.17 -15.78 -20.30
N ASP A 103 12.40 -15.29 -20.18
CA ASP A 103 13.38 -15.37 -21.26
C ASP A 103 14.34 -16.54 -20.97
N LYS A 104 14.13 -17.66 -21.66
CA LYS A 104 14.75 -18.95 -21.33
C LYS A 104 14.41 -19.37 -19.89
N TYR A 105 15.34 -19.18 -18.95
CA TYR A 105 15.16 -19.50 -17.54
C TYR A 105 15.17 -18.26 -16.63
N ASP A 106 15.32 -17.08 -17.21
CA ASP A 106 15.34 -15.80 -16.49
C ASP A 106 13.92 -15.24 -16.36
N TYR A 107 13.31 -15.43 -15.20
CA TYR A 107 11.98 -14.90 -14.89
C TYR A 107 12.05 -13.45 -14.39
N ARG A 108 11.14 -12.60 -14.88
CA ARG A 108 10.94 -11.22 -14.41
C ARG A 108 9.46 -10.94 -14.25
N GLN A 109 9.13 -10.25 -13.15
CA GLN A 109 7.79 -9.77 -12.88
C GLN A 109 7.86 -8.33 -12.42
N LEU A 110 7.03 -7.48 -13.02
CA LEU A 110 6.87 -6.08 -12.69
C LEU A 110 5.41 -5.80 -12.35
N THR A 111 5.16 -5.18 -11.21
CA THR A 111 3.85 -4.63 -10.87
C THR A 111 4.00 -3.14 -10.60
N ILE A 112 3.16 -2.32 -11.23
CA ILE A 112 3.05 -0.89 -10.94
C ILE A 112 1.66 -0.63 -10.37
N SER A 113 1.62 -0.10 -9.16
CA SER A 113 0.40 0.27 -8.45
C SER A 113 0.37 1.77 -8.19
N LEU A 114 -0.75 2.39 -8.47
CA LEU A 114 -1.03 3.78 -8.18
C LEU A 114 -2.13 3.86 -7.13
N LYS A 115 -1.94 4.67 -6.10
CA LYS A 115 -2.93 4.91 -5.05
C LYS A 115 -3.06 6.40 -4.81
N ARG A 116 -4.30 6.92 -4.89
CA ARG A 116 -4.65 8.32 -4.66
C ARG A 116 -5.35 8.48 -3.32
N PHE A 117 -5.17 9.63 -2.70
CA PHE A 117 -5.78 9.98 -1.44
C PHE A 117 -6.46 11.33 -1.53
N ASP A 118 -7.74 11.39 -1.19
CA ASP A 118 -8.45 12.63 -1.02
C ASP A 118 -8.11 13.28 0.33
N SER A 119 -8.30 14.59 0.41
CA SER A 119 -8.23 15.30 1.68
C SER A 119 -9.54 15.18 2.43
N GLU A 120 -9.48 14.78 3.69
CA GLU A 120 -10.64 14.60 4.56
C GLU A 120 -10.40 15.30 5.90
N ALA A 121 -11.40 16.04 6.40
CA ALA A 121 -11.27 16.82 7.63
C ALA A 121 -10.83 15.96 8.85
N SER A 122 -11.30 14.72 8.93
CA SER A 122 -10.98 13.77 10.00
C SER A 122 -9.66 13.05 9.83
N LEU A 123 -9.17 12.86 8.58
CA LEU A 123 -7.99 12.06 8.25
C LEU A 123 -6.76 12.88 7.84
N GLY A 124 -6.99 14.18 7.54
CA GLY A 124 -5.96 15.11 7.10
C GLY A 124 -5.90 15.29 5.59
N THR A 125 -4.88 16.02 5.12
CA THR A 125 -4.67 16.27 3.69
C THR A 125 -4.31 15.00 2.95
N GLY A 126 -4.66 14.93 1.66
CA GLY A 126 -4.30 13.82 0.78
C GLY A 126 -2.79 13.55 0.79
N ASP A 127 -1.96 14.60 0.81
CA ASP A 127 -0.50 14.49 0.87
C ASP A 127 0.00 13.80 2.15
N LYS A 128 -0.57 14.16 3.31
CA LYS A 128 -0.22 13.50 4.58
C LYS A 128 -0.67 12.05 4.60
N ARG A 129 -1.84 11.75 4.04
CA ARG A 129 -2.36 10.38 3.92
C ARG A 129 -1.47 9.54 2.99
N ALA A 130 -1.07 10.11 1.85
CA ALA A 130 -0.15 9.47 0.91
C ALA A 130 1.22 9.20 1.54
N GLY A 131 1.76 10.14 2.34
CA GLY A 131 3.01 9.93 3.09
C GLY A 131 2.91 8.75 4.06
N ARG A 132 1.86 8.69 4.89
CA ARG A 132 1.65 7.55 5.79
C ARG A 132 1.55 6.22 5.05
N PHE A 133 0.86 6.20 3.90
CA PHE A 133 0.76 5.00 3.08
C PHE A 133 2.10 4.57 2.49
N LEU A 134 2.95 5.53 2.09
CA LEU A 134 4.33 5.22 1.67
C LEU A 134 5.10 4.53 2.80
N ASP A 135 5.08 5.11 4.00
CA ASP A 135 5.77 4.54 5.17
C ASP A 135 5.24 3.13 5.51
N GLU A 136 3.93 2.92 5.42
CA GLU A 136 3.28 1.62 5.59
C GLU A 136 3.77 0.59 4.57
N ARG A 137 3.83 0.95 3.27
CA ARG A 137 4.32 0.03 2.22
C ARG A 137 5.78 -0.36 2.41
N VAL A 138 6.61 0.59 2.85
CA VAL A 138 8.01 0.32 3.19
C VAL A 138 8.09 -0.62 4.39
N GLY A 139 7.38 -0.31 5.47
CA GLY A 139 7.32 -1.12 6.69
C GLY A 139 6.86 -2.55 6.41
N GLU A 140 5.79 -2.75 5.64
CA GLU A 140 5.31 -4.09 5.27
C GLU A 140 6.38 -4.94 4.59
N THR A 141 7.23 -4.33 3.76
CA THR A 141 8.30 -5.07 3.08
C THR A 141 9.44 -5.41 4.04
N MET A 142 9.79 -4.47 4.91
CA MET A 142 10.86 -4.65 5.89
C MET A 142 10.49 -5.68 6.98
N ASP A 143 9.23 -5.66 7.43
CA ASP A 143 8.73 -6.51 8.51
C ASP A 143 8.26 -7.90 8.04
N ASN A 144 8.19 -8.11 6.72
CA ASN A 144 7.79 -9.41 6.18
C ASN A 144 8.84 -10.49 6.50
N LYS A 145 8.44 -11.48 7.29
CA LYS A 145 9.32 -12.57 7.77
C LYS A 145 9.86 -13.46 6.65
N ASP A 146 9.18 -13.50 5.50
CA ASP A 146 9.63 -14.27 4.34
C ASP A 146 10.72 -13.53 3.56
N ASN A 147 10.83 -12.22 3.74
CA ASN A 147 11.89 -11.41 3.15
C ASN A 147 13.18 -11.55 3.98
N LYS A 148 14.27 -11.74 3.28
CA LYS A 148 15.62 -11.84 3.86
C LYS A 148 16.51 -10.78 3.23
N LYS A 149 17.59 -10.44 3.93
CA LYS A 149 18.59 -9.46 3.48
C LYS A 149 17.98 -8.13 3.05
N THR A 150 16.91 -7.71 3.73
CA THR A 150 16.23 -6.45 3.44
C THR A 150 17.18 -5.26 3.61
N LYS A 151 17.18 -4.36 2.62
CA LYS A 151 17.95 -3.10 2.66
C LYS A 151 17.07 -1.96 2.17
N GLN A 152 16.85 -0.99 3.05
CA GLN A 152 16.12 0.23 2.74
C GLN A 152 17.10 1.35 2.35
N ALA A 153 16.70 2.19 1.40
CA ALA A 153 17.41 3.42 1.05
C ALA A 153 16.45 4.48 0.55
N ASP A 154 16.64 5.72 0.99
CA ASP A 154 15.93 6.86 0.42
C ASP A 154 16.50 7.19 -0.95
N VAL A 155 15.62 7.63 -1.87
CA VAL A 155 15.98 7.93 -3.25
C VAL A 155 15.55 9.35 -3.60
N ALA A 156 16.52 10.17 -4.00
CA ALA A 156 16.26 11.54 -4.44
C ALA A 156 15.77 11.59 -5.91
N GLY A 157 14.98 12.63 -6.24
CA GLY A 157 14.57 12.90 -7.62
C GLY A 157 13.52 11.95 -8.19
N ALA A 158 12.74 11.30 -7.31
CA ALA A 158 11.60 10.49 -7.69
C ALA A 158 10.36 10.95 -6.89
N GLY A 159 9.70 12.00 -7.38
CA GLY A 159 8.60 12.66 -6.68
C GLY A 159 9.05 13.49 -5.50
N ASP A 160 8.15 13.72 -4.53
CA ASP A 160 8.38 14.50 -3.31
C ASP A 160 9.08 13.67 -2.22
N GLN A 161 8.91 12.37 -2.26
CA GLN A 161 9.50 11.39 -1.34
C GLN A 161 9.58 10.04 -2.04
N ALA A 162 10.70 9.34 -1.91
CA ALA A 162 10.83 7.99 -2.42
C ALA A 162 11.79 7.16 -1.57
N THR A 163 11.44 5.89 -1.43
CA THR A 163 12.21 4.89 -0.69
C THR A 163 12.24 3.60 -1.49
N SER A 164 13.38 2.95 -1.55
CA SER A 164 13.57 1.63 -2.13
C SER A 164 13.87 0.59 -1.04
N VAL A 165 13.35 -0.62 -1.22
CA VAL A 165 13.62 -1.78 -0.35
C VAL A 165 13.98 -2.97 -1.21
N SER A 166 15.25 -3.38 -1.17
CA SER A 166 15.72 -4.62 -1.77
C SER A 166 15.52 -5.78 -0.80
N TYR A 167 15.20 -6.96 -1.32
CA TYR A 167 15.03 -8.17 -0.51
C TYR A 167 15.28 -9.44 -1.30
N GLU A 168 15.52 -10.53 -0.60
CA GLU A 168 15.51 -11.89 -1.13
C GLU A 168 14.35 -12.67 -0.50
N THR A 169 13.68 -13.50 -1.28
CA THR A 169 12.59 -14.34 -0.77
C THR A 169 12.56 -15.68 -1.47
N LYS A 170 11.88 -16.66 -0.88
CA LYS A 170 11.64 -17.96 -1.49
C LYS A 170 10.18 -18.11 -1.85
N LYS A 171 9.91 -18.49 -3.09
CA LYS A 171 8.56 -18.79 -3.54
C LYS A 171 8.49 -20.24 -4.02
N LYS A 172 7.34 -20.89 -3.75
CA LYS A 172 7.09 -22.25 -4.26
C LYS A 172 6.40 -22.15 -5.62
N ASP A 173 6.88 -22.96 -6.55
CA ASP A 173 6.20 -23.18 -7.82
C ASP A 173 4.93 -24.05 -7.64
N SER A 174 4.20 -24.30 -8.74
CA SER A 174 3.00 -25.13 -8.74
C SER A 174 3.26 -26.61 -8.37
N LYS A 175 4.51 -27.05 -8.40
CA LYS A 175 4.95 -28.41 -8.02
C LYS A 175 5.49 -28.46 -6.60
N GLY A 176 5.50 -27.31 -5.87
CA GLY A 176 6.00 -27.20 -4.51
C GLY A 176 7.52 -27.04 -4.41
N LYS A 177 8.25 -26.93 -5.52
CA LYS A 177 9.69 -26.63 -5.54
C LYS A 177 9.92 -25.19 -5.13
N SER A 178 10.83 -24.94 -4.19
CA SER A 178 11.22 -23.60 -3.77
C SER A 178 12.26 -23.02 -4.69
N GLU A 179 12.01 -21.78 -5.14
CA GLU A 179 12.92 -21.00 -5.96
C GLU A 179 13.31 -19.71 -5.23
N ASP A 180 14.55 -19.29 -5.42
CA ASP A 180 15.08 -18.05 -4.84
C ASP A 180 14.74 -16.86 -5.75
N PHE A 181 14.14 -15.85 -5.16
CA PHE A 181 13.80 -14.59 -5.81
C PHE A 181 14.60 -13.45 -5.20
N THR A 182 15.07 -12.56 -6.05
CA THR A 182 15.47 -11.21 -5.62
C THR A 182 14.35 -10.24 -5.98
N GLY A 183 13.99 -9.36 -5.05
CA GLY A 183 12.95 -8.38 -5.23
C GLY A 183 13.41 -6.97 -4.86
N GLU A 184 12.76 -6.00 -5.48
CA GLU A 184 12.86 -4.59 -5.18
C GLU A 184 11.47 -3.99 -5.09
N ARG A 185 11.14 -3.38 -3.96
CA ARG A 185 9.98 -2.49 -3.82
C ARG A 185 10.45 -1.07 -3.83
N PHE A 186 9.98 -0.31 -4.80
CA PHE A 186 10.23 1.12 -4.90
C PHE A 186 8.90 1.85 -4.64
N VAL A 187 8.86 2.70 -3.62
CA VAL A 187 7.66 3.47 -3.28
C VAL A 187 8.00 4.94 -3.40
N ALA A 188 7.22 5.66 -4.19
CA ALA A 188 7.39 7.10 -4.37
C ALA A 188 6.06 7.83 -4.23
N ARG A 189 6.10 9.03 -3.69
CA ARG A 189 4.96 9.92 -3.52
C ARG A 189 5.12 11.18 -4.35
N THR A 190 4.06 11.59 -5.00
CA THR A 190 3.92 12.92 -5.59
C THR A 190 2.58 13.50 -5.13
N ALA A 191 2.63 14.56 -4.32
CA ALA A 191 1.48 15.13 -3.63
C ALA A 191 0.62 14.02 -2.95
N ASN A 192 -0.63 13.87 -3.35
CA ASN A 192 -1.58 12.91 -2.80
C ASN A 192 -1.61 11.55 -3.52
N VAL A 193 -0.64 11.26 -4.40
CA VAL A 193 -0.55 9.97 -5.12
C VAL A 193 0.72 9.23 -4.72
N VAL A 194 0.59 7.92 -4.48
CA VAL A 194 1.71 7.00 -4.26
C VAL A 194 1.81 6.05 -5.45
N VAL A 195 3.02 5.93 -5.97
CA VAL A 195 3.45 4.94 -6.96
C VAL A 195 4.23 3.86 -6.22
N THR A 196 3.78 2.61 -6.32
CA THR A 196 4.53 1.46 -5.84
C THR A 196 4.95 0.62 -7.04
N VAL A 197 6.22 0.35 -7.16
CA VAL A 197 6.80 -0.55 -8.15
C VAL A 197 7.36 -1.75 -7.41
N ASP A 198 6.76 -2.92 -7.64
CA ASP A 198 7.30 -4.21 -7.20
C ASP A 198 7.97 -4.87 -8.41
N TYR A 199 9.27 -5.06 -8.34
CA TYR A 199 10.03 -5.69 -9.40
C TYR A 199 10.84 -6.87 -8.85
N GLU A 200 10.54 -8.04 -9.37
CA GLU A 200 11.13 -9.31 -8.89
C GLU A 200 11.70 -10.12 -10.04
N GLY A 201 12.66 -10.97 -9.70
CA GLY A 201 13.19 -11.92 -10.65
C GLY A 201 13.79 -13.16 -9.98
N ALA A 202 13.82 -14.23 -10.77
CA ALA A 202 14.45 -15.50 -10.42
C ALA A 202 15.20 -16.07 -11.63
N GLY A 203 16.19 -16.91 -11.39
CA GLY A 203 16.76 -17.79 -12.39
C GLY A 203 16.27 -19.20 -12.12
N PHE A 204 15.49 -19.76 -13.04
CA PHE A 204 15.05 -21.15 -12.96
C PHE A 204 16.09 -22.06 -13.63
N GLU A 205 16.21 -23.31 -13.18
CA GLU A 205 17.19 -24.27 -13.71
C GLU A 205 18.61 -23.67 -13.82
N ASP A 206 19.09 -23.41 -15.03
CA ASP A 206 20.42 -22.83 -15.30
C ASP A 206 20.37 -21.29 -15.45
N GLY A 207 19.22 -20.67 -15.19
CA GLY A 207 19.03 -19.21 -15.24
C GLY A 207 19.75 -18.49 -14.11
N LYS A 208 19.94 -17.19 -14.28
CA LYS A 208 20.63 -16.33 -13.30
C LYS A 208 19.63 -15.50 -12.49
N THR A 209 19.67 -15.68 -11.18
CA THR A 209 18.96 -14.75 -10.27
C THR A 209 19.53 -13.34 -10.46
N PRO A 210 18.68 -12.32 -10.68
CA PRO A 210 19.14 -10.97 -10.92
C PRO A 210 19.81 -10.38 -9.67
N LYS A 211 20.77 -9.48 -9.90
CA LYS A 211 21.39 -8.72 -8.80
C LYS A 211 20.42 -7.66 -8.28
N ALA A 212 20.39 -7.47 -6.96
CA ALA A 212 19.53 -6.47 -6.31
C ALA A 212 19.74 -5.05 -6.87
N GLU A 213 21.00 -4.67 -7.15
CA GLU A 213 21.34 -3.35 -7.69
C GLU A 213 20.77 -3.11 -9.11
N ASP A 214 20.69 -4.15 -9.94
CA ASP A 214 20.11 -4.06 -11.28
C ASP A 214 18.58 -3.92 -11.18
N LEU A 215 17.94 -4.68 -10.27
CA LEU A 215 16.50 -4.54 -10.01
C LEU A 215 16.17 -3.16 -9.47
N LYS A 216 16.96 -2.65 -8.52
CA LYS A 216 16.79 -1.29 -7.96
C LYS A 216 16.82 -0.22 -9.04
N LYS A 217 17.84 -0.20 -9.90
CA LYS A 217 17.96 0.77 -11.00
C LYS A 217 16.77 0.71 -11.96
N LYS A 218 16.31 -0.50 -12.28
CA LYS A 218 15.19 -0.72 -13.18
C LYS A 218 13.85 -0.34 -12.54
N ALA A 219 13.63 -0.67 -11.26
CA ALA A 219 12.44 -0.25 -10.51
C ALA A 219 12.38 1.28 -10.37
N GLU A 220 13.50 1.93 -10.08
CA GLU A 220 13.60 3.39 -10.04
C GLU A 220 13.27 4.05 -11.38
N LYS A 221 13.78 3.48 -12.49
CA LYS A 221 13.46 3.94 -13.85
C LYS A 221 11.95 3.88 -14.10
N ALA A 222 11.32 2.75 -13.79
CA ALA A 222 9.88 2.58 -13.97
C ALA A 222 9.07 3.55 -13.08
N ALA A 223 9.47 3.74 -11.83
CA ALA A 223 8.80 4.66 -10.91
C ALA A 223 8.88 6.12 -11.37
N LYS A 224 10.06 6.58 -11.80
CA LYS A 224 10.25 7.92 -12.35
C LYS A 224 9.39 8.18 -13.59
N GLU A 225 9.32 7.20 -14.48
CA GLU A 225 8.47 7.29 -15.68
C GLU A 225 6.98 7.31 -15.30
N ALA A 226 6.55 6.45 -14.37
CA ALA A 226 5.16 6.43 -13.92
C ALA A 226 4.76 7.74 -13.23
N ILE A 227 5.63 8.34 -12.42
CA ILE A 227 5.39 9.64 -11.76
C ILE A 227 5.18 10.75 -12.78
N THR A 228 5.98 10.81 -13.84
CA THR A 228 5.86 11.86 -14.87
C THR A 228 4.54 11.78 -15.65
N ASN A 229 3.89 10.63 -15.64
CA ASN A 229 2.60 10.41 -16.30
C ASN A 229 1.38 10.68 -15.38
N ILE A 230 1.59 11.05 -14.11
CA ILE A 230 0.52 11.52 -13.21
C ILE A 230 0.26 13.01 -13.49
N LYS A 231 -0.93 13.33 -13.97
CA LYS A 231 -1.34 14.68 -14.40
C LYS A 231 -2.50 15.19 -13.58
#